data_c06b6f25ca0ab9a247c4bca1aabc28fa
#
_entry.id   c06b6f25ca0ab9a247c4bca1aabc28fa
#
_cell.length_a   1.000
_cell.length_b   1.000
_cell.length_c   1.000
_cell.angle_alpha   90.00
_cell.angle_beta   90.00
_cell.angle_gamma   90.00
#
_symmetry.space_group_name_H-M   'P 1'
#
loop_
_entity.id
_entity.type
_entity.pdbx_description
1 polymer ?
#
loop_
_entity_poly.entity_id
_entity_poly.type
_entity_poly.pdbx_seq_one_letter_code
_entity_poly.pdbx_strand_id
1 'polypeptide(L)'
;MLKKLYDRCVELARHKFSKPLLGFVAFIESFFFPVPPDLMIVPMVVAKREDYLKIFLIATVGSVLGGLFGYMLGVFFLDASMVIIEFYGYEEKVFQIQDKMSTRGGFLAWLGIMFLAGFTPLPFKVFTITSGVIGFNLAVFFFICLFTRGLRFLLVSYFTCLLYTSDAADDP
;
A
#
# COMPACT_ATOMS: atom_id res chain seq x y z
N MET A 1 14.04 -13.27 24.71
CA MET A 1 14.13 -13.57 23.26
C MET A 1 13.56 -12.41 22.40
N LEU A 2 12.36 -11.93 22.69
CA LEU A 2 11.72 -10.79 22.01
C LEU A 2 12.55 -9.49 22.07
N LYS A 3 13.12 -9.15 23.23
CA LYS A 3 13.96 -7.94 23.40
C LYS A 3 15.19 -7.96 22.47
N LYS A 4 15.88 -9.10 22.36
CA LYS A 4 17.03 -9.23 21.42
C LYS A 4 16.63 -9.11 19.95
N LEU A 5 15.43 -9.58 19.60
CA LEU A 5 14.91 -9.43 18.24
C LEU A 5 14.57 -7.97 17.95
N TYR A 6 13.93 -7.29 18.89
CA TYR A 6 13.60 -5.87 18.81
C TYR A 6 14.87 -5.02 18.69
N ASP A 7 15.88 -5.25 19.54
CA ASP A 7 17.16 -4.51 19.50
C ASP A 7 17.87 -4.69 18.15
N ARG A 8 17.85 -5.89 17.57
CA ARG A 8 18.38 -6.13 16.23
C ARG A 8 17.58 -5.41 15.13
N CYS A 9 16.26 -5.37 15.23
CA CYS A 9 15.43 -4.62 14.28
C CYS A 9 15.73 -3.12 14.33
N VAL A 10 15.89 -2.56 15.53
CA VAL A 10 16.26 -1.14 15.71
C VAL A 10 17.68 -0.85 15.20
N GLU A 11 18.61 -1.76 15.42
CA GLU A 11 19.99 -1.64 14.89
C GLU A 11 20.01 -1.66 13.37
N LEU A 12 19.31 -2.60 12.73
CA LEU A 12 19.14 -2.66 11.29
C LEU A 12 18.42 -1.42 10.73
N ALA A 13 17.45 -0.89 11.49
CA ALA A 13 16.72 0.32 11.12
C ALA A 13 17.61 1.59 11.07
N ARG A 14 18.69 1.61 11.84
CA ARG A 14 19.70 2.70 11.82
C ARG A 14 20.64 2.64 10.62
N HIS A 15 20.69 1.51 9.90
CA HIS A 15 21.60 1.32 8.78
C HIS A 15 21.24 2.26 7.61
N LYS A 16 22.27 2.75 6.89
CA LYS A 16 22.08 3.70 5.77
C LYS A 16 21.17 3.17 4.64
N PHE A 17 21.06 1.84 4.49
CA PHE A 17 20.22 1.19 3.49
C PHE A 17 18.79 0.91 3.97
N SER A 18 18.43 1.21 5.21
CA SER A 18 17.08 0.95 5.75
C SER A 18 15.99 1.74 5.01
N LYS A 19 16.27 3.00 4.63
CA LYS A 19 15.32 3.85 3.89
C LYS A 19 15.02 3.34 2.48
N PRO A 20 16.02 3.07 1.61
CA PRO A 20 15.73 2.48 0.31
C PRO A 20 15.11 1.08 0.41
N LEU A 21 15.49 0.28 1.40
CA LEU A 21 14.86 -1.01 1.66
C LEU A 21 13.38 -0.86 2.04
N LEU A 22 13.04 0.11 2.89
CA LEU A 22 11.64 0.43 3.22
C LEU A 22 10.83 0.78 1.97
N GLY A 23 11.36 1.64 1.10
CA GLY A 23 10.71 2.01 -0.17
C GLY A 23 10.48 0.79 -1.06
N PHE A 24 11.47 -0.09 -1.16
CA PHE A 24 11.37 -1.32 -1.93
C PHE A 24 10.37 -2.31 -1.35
N VAL A 25 10.35 -2.51 -0.03
CA VAL A 25 9.36 -3.36 0.65
C VAL A 25 7.95 -2.80 0.47
N ALA A 26 7.75 -1.49 0.64
CA ALA A 26 6.47 -0.84 0.41
C ALA A 26 5.99 -0.95 -1.05
N PHE A 27 6.92 -0.90 -2.01
CA PHE A 27 6.64 -1.12 -3.43
C PHE A 27 6.16 -2.54 -3.68
N ILE A 28 6.92 -3.56 -3.24
CA ILE A 28 6.59 -4.98 -3.51
C ILE A 28 5.32 -5.40 -2.76
N GLU A 29 5.11 -4.93 -1.53
CA GLU A 29 3.90 -5.24 -0.74
C GLU A 29 2.62 -4.86 -1.48
N SER A 30 2.66 -3.75 -2.20
CA SER A 30 1.48 -3.20 -2.86
C SER A 30 0.93 -4.06 -4.00
N PHE A 31 1.71 -5.01 -4.54
CA PHE A 31 1.25 -5.91 -5.61
C PHE A 31 1.60 -7.39 -5.41
N PHE A 32 2.60 -7.72 -4.60
CA PHE A 32 3.05 -9.12 -4.49
C PHE A 32 3.20 -9.63 -3.06
N PHE A 33 3.98 -8.96 -2.22
CA PHE A 33 4.45 -9.52 -0.95
C PHE A 33 3.49 -9.23 0.22
N PRO A 34 3.26 -10.19 1.17
CA PRO A 34 2.29 -10.01 2.25
C PRO A 34 2.86 -9.35 3.52
N VAL A 35 4.10 -8.84 3.50
CA VAL A 35 4.71 -8.24 4.70
C VAL A 35 4.40 -6.75 4.75
N PRO A 36 3.64 -6.29 5.75
CA PRO A 36 3.31 -4.87 5.87
C PRO A 36 4.56 -4.04 6.16
N PRO A 37 4.78 -2.91 5.46
CA PRO A 37 5.91 -2.01 5.70
C PRO A 37 5.87 -1.38 7.09
N ASP A 38 4.72 -1.41 7.77
CA ASP A 38 4.56 -0.95 9.14
C ASP A 38 5.56 -1.61 10.11
N LEU A 39 5.91 -2.90 9.87
CA LEU A 39 6.93 -3.62 10.64
C LEU A 39 8.33 -3.01 10.54
N MET A 40 8.61 -2.27 9.47
CA MET A 40 9.86 -1.53 9.31
C MET A 40 9.73 -0.07 9.75
N ILE A 41 8.57 0.55 9.53
CA ILE A 41 8.32 1.96 9.89
C ILE A 41 8.48 2.15 11.39
N VAL A 42 7.84 1.31 12.21
CA VAL A 42 7.89 1.44 13.68
C VAL A 42 9.32 1.44 14.22
N PRO A 43 10.18 0.43 14.00
CA PRO A 43 11.55 0.45 14.53
C PRO A 43 12.41 1.55 13.92
N MET A 44 12.15 2.00 12.68
CA MET A 44 12.87 3.08 12.06
C MET A 44 12.54 4.44 12.69
N VAL A 45 11.28 4.69 13.02
CA VAL A 45 10.84 5.91 13.71
C VAL A 45 11.38 5.92 15.15
N VAL A 46 11.33 4.78 15.83
CA VAL A 46 11.93 4.62 17.18
C VAL A 46 13.43 4.89 17.15
N ALA A 47 14.15 4.42 16.13
CA ALA A 47 15.59 4.59 15.99
C ALA A 47 16.00 6.03 15.67
N LYS A 48 15.18 6.76 14.87
CA LYS A 48 15.43 8.15 14.43
C LYS A 48 14.14 8.93 14.30
N ARG A 49 13.66 9.50 15.41
CA ARG A 49 12.40 10.24 15.46
C ARG A 49 12.34 11.44 14.52
N GLU A 50 13.47 12.15 14.37
CA GLU A 50 13.57 13.32 13.50
C GLU A 50 13.28 13.00 12.03
N ASP A 51 13.45 11.75 11.64
CA ASP A 51 13.26 11.29 10.27
C ASP A 51 11.83 10.75 9.98
N TYR A 52 10.88 10.83 10.93
CA TYR A 52 9.55 10.23 10.76
C TYR A 52 8.81 10.69 9.48
N LEU A 53 8.94 11.97 9.12
CA LEU A 53 8.38 12.50 7.86
C LEU A 53 9.07 11.91 6.63
N LYS A 54 10.38 11.70 6.66
CA LYS A 54 11.10 11.07 5.54
C LYS A 54 10.73 9.60 5.41
N ILE A 55 10.60 8.90 6.52
CA ILE A 55 10.20 7.49 6.58
C ILE A 55 8.79 7.34 6.00
N PHE A 56 7.85 8.17 6.45
CA PHE A 56 6.49 8.24 5.92
C PHE A 56 6.47 8.48 4.41
N LEU A 57 7.21 9.49 3.92
CA LEU A 57 7.24 9.83 2.49
C LEU A 57 7.79 8.68 1.64
N ILE A 58 8.90 8.06 2.07
CA ILE A 58 9.52 6.93 1.34
C ILE A 58 8.56 5.75 1.26
N ALA A 59 7.90 5.40 2.38
CA ALA A 59 6.90 4.32 2.39
C ALA A 59 5.70 4.64 1.48
N THR A 60 5.20 5.88 1.53
CA THR A 60 4.06 6.32 0.71
C THR A 60 4.41 6.26 -0.78
N VAL A 61 5.53 6.86 -1.18
CA VAL A 61 5.96 6.87 -2.59
C VAL A 61 6.19 5.44 -3.09
N GLY A 62 6.91 4.62 -2.32
CA GLY A 62 7.13 3.21 -2.65
C GLY A 62 5.80 2.45 -2.84
N SER A 63 4.87 2.61 -1.90
CA SER A 63 3.57 1.93 -1.95
C SER A 63 2.70 2.40 -3.12
N VAL A 64 2.68 3.70 -3.42
CA VAL A 64 1.92 4.25 -4.56
C VAL A 64 2.49 3.75 -5.88
N LEU A 65 3.81 3.77 -6.05
CA LEU A 65 4.46 3.23 -7.24
C LEU A 65 4.19 1.72 -7.41
N GLY A 66 4.23 0.96 -6.31
CA GLY A 66 3.86 -0.45 -6.33
C GLY A 66 2.38 -0.67 -6.64
N GLY A 67 1.49 0.20 -6.16
CA GLY A 67 0.07 0.19 -6.50
C GLY A 67 -0.18 0.45 -7.99
N LEU A 68 0.51 1.43 -8.58
CA LEU A 68 0.47 1.69 -10.02
C LEU A 68 0.98 0.49 -10.83
N PHE A 69 2.06 -0.13 -10.38
CA PHE A 69 2.58 -1.34 -11.02
C PHE A 69 1.58 -2.49 -10.93
N GLY A 70 0.93 -2.69 -9.76
CA GLY A 70 -0.16 -3.66 -9.59
C GLY A 70 -1.35 -3.38 -10.49
N TYR A 71 -1.73 -2.12 -10.68
CA TYR A 71 -2.75 -1.70 -11.64
C TYR A 71 -2.37 -2.08 -13.07
N MET A 72 -1.14 -1.78 -13.49
CA MET A 72 -0.63 -2.14 -14.83
C MET A 72 -0.62 -3.66 -15.04
N LEU A 73 -0.23 -4.44 -14.02
CA LEU A 73 -0.35 -5.90 -14.07
C LEU A 73 -1.79 -6.35 -14.25
N GLY A 74 -2.76 -5.69 -13.60
CA GLY A 74 -4.19 -5.97 -13.77
C GLY A 74 -4.67 -5.73 -15.20
N VAL A 75 -4.29 -4.62 -15.81
CA VAL A 75 -4.57 -4.32 -17.23
C VAL A 75 -3.96 -5.37 -18.15
N PHE A 76 -2.66 -5.66 -17.96
CA PHE A 76 -1.96 -6.65 -18.77
C PHE A 76 -2.55 -8.06 -18.61
N PHE A 77 -2.94 -8.43 -17.38
CA PHE A 77 -3.56 -9.73 -17.12
C PHE A 77 -4.92 -9.86 -17.81
N LEU A 78 -5.71 -8.79 -17.85
CA LEU A 78 -6.96 -8.77 -18.61
C LEU A 78 -6.70 -8.99 -20.10
N ASP A 79 -5.79 -8.23 -20.70
CA ASP A 79 -5.44 -8.34 -22.13
C ASP A 79 -4.95 -9.75 -22.48
N ALA A 80 -4.07 -10.33 -21.65
CA ALA A 80 -3.55 -11.68 -21.85
C ALA A 80 -4.64 -12.77 -21.68
N SER A 81 -5.61 -12.55 -20.81
CA SER A 81 -6.71 -13.51 -20.56
C SER A 81 -7.88 -13.35 -21.52
N MET A 82 -8.01 -12.23 -22.25
CA MET A 82 -9.14 -12.01 -23.18
C MET A 82 -9.21 -13.09 -24.24
N VAL A 83 -8.11 -13.61 -24.74
CA VAL A 83 -8.09 -14.72 -25.70
C VAL A 83 -8.79 -15.97 -25.16
N ILE A 84 -8.61 -16.26 -23.88
CA ILE A 84 -9.25 -17.39 -23.20
C ILE A 84 -10.72 -17.06 -22.92
N ILE A 85 -11.03 -15.84 -22.51
CA ILE A 85 -12.37 -15.34 -22.21
C ILE A 85 -13.25 -15.40 -23.45
N GLU A 86 -12.74 -14.97 -24.61
CA GLU A 86 -13.40 -15.07 -25.92
C GLU A 86 -13.65 -16.52 -26.29
N PHE A 87 -12.67 -17.40 -26.11
CA PHE A 87 -12.83 -18.82 -26.42
C PHE A 87 -13.98 -19.48 -25.63
N TYR A 88 -14.22 -19.04 -24.38
CA TYR A 88 -15.32 -19.52 -23.54
C TYR A 88 -16.61 -18.69 -23.68
N GLY A 89 -16.64 -17.62 -24.49
CA GLY A 89 -17.82 -16.79 -24.70
C GLY A 89 -18.24 -15.95 -23.48
N TYR A 90 -17.30 -15.60 -22.60
CA TYR A 90 -17.55 -14.80 -21.39
C TYR A 90 -17.24 -13.31 -21.56
N GLU A 91 -16.87 -12.85 -22.73
CA GLU A 91 -16.53 -11.47 -23.04
C GLU A 91 -17.63 -10.46 -22.66
N GLU A 92 -18.91 -10.81 -22.96
CA GLU A 92 -20.04 -9.95 -22.57
C GLU A 92 -20.15 -9.74 -21.06
N LYS A 93 -19.82 -10.76 -20.25
CA LYS A 93 -19.86 -10.66 -18.79
C LYS A 93 -18.77 -9.72 -18.27
N VAL A 94 -17.58 -9.74 -18.88
CA VAL A 94 -16.48 -8.85 -18.52
C VAL A 94 -16.86 -7.40 -18.84
N PHE A 95 -17.40 -7.15 -20.04
CA PHE A 95 -17.89 -5.82 -20.43
C PHE A 95 -19.03 -5.33 -19.53
N GLN A 96 -19.98 -6.19 -19.16
CA GLN A 96 -21.06 -5.83 -18.23
C GLN A 96 -20.53 -5.44 -16.84
N ILE A 97 -19.47 -6.09 -16.33
CA ILE A 97 -18.85 -5.74 -15.05
C ILE A 97 -18.15 -4.38 -15.17
N GLN A 98 -17.41 -4.16 -16.24
CA GLN A 98 -16.74 -2.89 -16.52
C GLN A 98 -17.75 -1.74 -16.65
N ASP A 99 -18.85 -1.97 -17.39
CA ASP A 99 -19.91 -0.97 -17.55
C ASP A 99 -20.59 -0.64 -16.21
N LYS A 100 -20.93 -1.66 -15.40
CA LYS A 100 -21.46 -1.44 -14.04
C LYS A 100 -20.52 -0.63 -13.15
N MET A 101 -19.21 -0.87 -13.25
CA MET A 101 -18.21 -0.10 -12.49
C MET A 101 -18.05 1.33 -13.02
N SER A 102 -18.37 1.59 -14.29
CA SER A 102 -18.39 2.91 -14.89
C SER A 102 -19.64 3.71 -14.52
N THR A 103 -20.69 3.07 -14.00
CA THR A 103 -21.86 3.78 -13.48
C THR A 103 -21.48 4.58 -12.23
N ARG A 104 -22.20 5.69 -11.99
CA ARG A 104 -21.94 6.55 -10.81
C ARG A 104 -22.00 5.78 -9.49
N GLY A 105 -22.92 4.83 -9.36
CA GLY A 105 -23.06 3.98 -8.17
C GLY A 105 -21.90 3.01 -8.01
N GLY A 106 -21.53 2.31 -9.07
CA GLY A 106 -20.41 1.36 -9.07
C GLY A 106 -19.07 2.07 -8.82
N PHE A 107 -18.87 3.23 -9.46
CA PHE A 107 -17.69 4.05 -9.24
C PHE A 107 -17.53 4.49 -7.77
N LEU A 108 -18.59 5.01 -7.15
CA LEU A 108 -18.56 5.44 -5.75
C LEU A 108 -18.37 4.25 -4.79
N ALA A 109 -19.00 3.12 -5.08
CA ALA A 109 -18.83 1.91 -4.29
C ALA A 109 -17.36 1.41 -4.33
N TRP A 110 -16.76 1.36 -5.52
CA TRP A 110 -15.36 0.95 -5.67
C TRP A 110 -14.40 1.91 -5.00
N LEU A 111 -14.65 3.21 -5.11
CA LEU A 111 -13.87 4.26 -4.45
C LEU A 111 -13.92 4.10 -2.92
N GLY A 112 -15.09 3.81 -2.35
CA GLY A 112 -15.24 3.54 -0.92
C GLY A 112 -14.50 2.27 -0.48
N ILE A 113 -14.57 1.19 -1.27
CA ILE A 113 -13.85 -0.06 -1.01
C ILE A 113 -12.34 0.18 -1.05
N MET A 114 -11.85 0.89 -2.05
CA MET A 114 -10.42 1.23 -2.16
C MET A 114 -9.94 2.10 -0.99
N PHE A 115 -10.77 3.05 -0.55
CA PHE A 115 -10.46 3.87 0.62
C PHE A 115 -10.28 2.99 1.86
N LEU A 116 -11.24 2.09 2.13
CA LEU A 116 -11.16 1.16 3.25
C LEU A 116 -9.96 0.21 3.14
N ALA A 117 -9.72 -0.35 1.96
CA ALA A 117 -8.59 -1.26 1.73
C ALA A 117 -7.23 -0.58 1.88
N GLY A 118 -7.10 0.66 1.43
CA GLY A 118 -5.85 1.42 1.57
C GLY A 118 -5.54 1.82 3.01
N PHE A 119 -6.59 2.05 3.82
CA PHE A 119 -6.46 2.47 5.21
C PHE A 119 -6.35 1.30 6.19
N THR A 120 -7.06 0.19 5.93
CA THR A 120 -7.04 -1.00 6.77
C THR A 120 -5.89 -1.96 6.43
N PRO A 121 -5.56 -2.95 7.29
CA PRO A 121 -4.57 -3.98 6.99
C PRO A 121 -5.08 -5.05 6.01
N LEU A 122 -6.06 -4.71 5.17
CA LEU A 122 -6.52 -5.59 4.11
C LEU A 122 -5.45 -5.77 3.01
N PRO A 123 -5.46 -6.87 2.27
CA PRO A 123 -4.48 -7.12 1.22
C PRO A 123 -4.68 -6.16 0.04
N PHE A 124 -4.04 -5.00 0.12
CA PHE A 124 -4.15 -3.89 -0.84
C PHE A 124 -3.87 -4.32 -2.29
N LYS A 125 -2.96 -5.29 -2.48
CA LYS A 125 -2.62 -5.87 -3.78
C LYS A 125 -3.83 -6.39 -4.58
N VAL A 126 -4.83 -6.95 -3.91
CA VAL A 126 -6.05 -7.43 -4.58
C VAL A 126 -6.77 -6.26 -5.23
N PHE A 127 -6.88 -5.15 -4.54
CA PHE A 127 -7.58 -3.96 -5.03
C PHE A 127 -6.80 -3.22 -6.12
N THR A 128 -5.47 -3.21 -6.07
CA THR A 128 -4.64 -2.61 -7.11
C THR A 128 -4.76 -3.35 -8.43
N ILE A 129 -4.61 -4.68 -8.40
CA ILE A 129 -4.73 -5.53 -9.59
C ILE A 129 -6.15 -5.51 -10.12
N THR A 130 -7.16 -5.67 -9.26
CA THR A 130 -8.58 -5.64 -9.67
C THR A 130 -8.96 -4.30 -10.30
N SER A 131 -8.44 -3.18 -9.78
CA SER A 131 -8.69 -1.86 -10.38
C SER A 131 -8.18 -1.78 -11.83
N GLY A 132 -7.05 -2.42 -12.12
CA GLY A 132 -6.54 -2.57 -13.49
C GLY A 132 -7.46 -3.43 -14.36
N VAL A 133 -7.88 -4.60 -13.84
CA VAL A 133 -8.77 -5.53 -14.57
C VAL A 133 -10.11 -4.89 -14.92
N ILE A 134 -10.72 -4.12 -14.02
CA ILE A 134 -12.00 -3.44 -14.28
C ILE A 134 -11.87 -2.15 -15.07
N GLY A 135 -10.65 -1.71 -15.42
CA GLY A 135 -10.40 -0.46 -16.15
C GLY A 135 -10.77 0.79 -15.34
N PHE A 136 -10.60 0.76 -14.02
CA PHE A 136 -10.88 1.93 -13.18
C PHE A 136 -10.02 3.13 -13.57
N ASN A 137 -10.54 4.36 -13.46
CA ASN A 137 -9.80 5.55 -13.88
C ASN A 137 -8.45 5.69 -13.15
N LEU A 138 -7.35 5.65 -13.90
CA LEU A 138 -5.98 5.65 -13.37
C LEU A 138 -5.66 6.90 -12.52
N ALA A 139 -6.16 8.08 -12.93
CA ALA A 139 -5.90 9.31 -12.18
C ALA A 139 -6.59 9.27 -10.82
N VAL A 140 -7.85 8.84 -10.77
CA VAL A 140 -8.61 8.68 -9.51
C VAL A 140 -7.96 7.60 -8.65
N PHE A 141 -7.55 6.48 -9.24
CA PHE A 141 -6.81 5.42 -8.56
C PHE A 141 -5.53 5.95 -7.91
N PHE A 142 -4.73 6.71 -8.64
CA PHE A 142 -3.50 7.32 -8.13
C PHE A 142 -3.76 8.21 -6.91
N PHE A 143 -4.72 9.14 -7.01
CA PHE A 143 -5.01 10.07 -5.91
C PHE A 143 -5.57 9.36 -4.68
N ILE A 144 -6.45 8.38 -4.85
CA ILE A 144 -6.98 7.63 -3.70
C ILE A 144 -5.90 6.78 -3.03
N CYS A 145 -5.01 6.14 -3.79
CA CYS A 145 -3.86 5.41 -3.27
C CYS A 145 -2.93 6.35 -2.49
N LEU A 146 -2.59 7.50 -3.08
CA LEU A 146 -1.73 8.50 -2.45
C LEU A 146 -2.33 8.98 -1.12
N PHE A 147 -3.62 9.29 -1.11
CA PHE A 147 -4.30 9.79 0.07
C PHE A 147 -4.42 8.72 1.17
N THR A 148 -4.91 7.53 0.82
CA THR A 148 -5.18 6.49 1.83
C THR A 148 -3.91 5.88 2.40
N ARG A 149 -2.93 5.56 1.55
CA ARG A 149 -1.63 5.04 1.99
C ARG A 149 -0.82 6.12 2.70
N GLY A 150 -0.84 7.35 2.17
CA GLY A 150 -0.20 8.49 2.82
C GLY A 150 -0.76 8.74 4.21
N LEU A 151 -2.08 8.82 4.35
CA LEU A 151 -2.73 9.00 5.65
C LEU A 151 -2.38 7.87 6.63
N ARG A 152 -2.45 6.61 6.18
CA ARG A 152 -2.10 5.45 7.00
C ARG A 152 -0.65 5.52 7.50
N PHE A 153 0.33 5.68 6.61
CA PHE A 153 1.74 5.70 7.01
C PHE A 153 2.10 6.95 7.82
N LEU A 154 1.43 8.07 7.56
CA LEU A 154 1.56 9.26 8.39
C LEU A 154 1.09 8.99 9.82
N LEU A 155 -0.09 8.37 9.98
CA LEU A 155 -0.62 8.04 11.30
C LEU A 155 0.28 7.05 12.04
N VAL A 156 0.73 5.98 11.37
CA VAL A 156 1.65 5.00 11.98
C VAL A 156 2.95 5.69 12.42
N SER A 157 3.57 6.49 11.55
CA SER A 157 4.81 7.17 11.87
C SER A 157 4.64 8.22 12.98
N TYR A 158 3.56 8.99 12.94
CA TYR A 158 3.25 10.03 13.91
C TYR A 158 2.93 9.46 15.29
N PHE A 159 2.03 8.47 15.35
CA PHE A 159 1.69 7.84 16.64
C PHE A 159 2.88 7.11 17.25
N THR A 160 3.71 6.43 16.44
CA THR A 160 4.94 5.82 16.93
C THR A 160 5.90 6.86 17.51
N CYS A 161 6.04 8.00 16.83
CA CYS A 161 6.88 9.10 17.29
C CYS A 161 6.35 9.67 18.63
N LEU A 162 5.04 9.84 18.76
CA LEU A 162 4.39 10.44 19.94
C LEU A 162 4.43 9.51 21.15
N LEU A 163 4.03 8.25 20.98
CA LEU A 163 4.01 7.25 22.06
C LEU A 163 5.40 7.02 22.64
N TYR A 164 6.41 6.92 21.78
CA TYR A 164 7.78 6.71 22.25
C TYR A 164 8.44 7.96 22.84
N THR A 165 7.84 9.14 22.65
CA THR A 165 8.28 10.37 23.33
C THR A 165 7.79 10.40 24.77
N SER A 166 6.61 9.87 25.06
CA SER A 166 6.06 9.76 26.40
C SER A 166 6.88 8.80 27.28
N ASP A 167 7.21 7.61 26.76
CA ASP A 167 7.97 6.60 27.53
C ASP A 167 9.40 7.06 27.87
N ALA A 168 10.01 7.94 27.09
CA ALA A 168 11.36 8.48 27.34
C ALA A 168 11.36 9.65 28.35
N ALA A 169 10.20 10.21 28.68
CA ALA A 169 10.06 11.28 29.68
C ALA A 169 9.80 10.72 31.09
N ASP A 170 9.39 9.44 31.18
CA ASP A 170 9.06 8.77 32.44
C ASP A 170 10.20 7.87 32.99
N ASP A 171 11.35 7.80 32.31
CA ASP A 171 12.55 7.13 32.85
C ASP A 171 13.38 8.12 33.68
N PRO A 172 13.50 7.93 35.02
CA PRO A 172 14.22 8.82 35.92
C PRO A 172 15.75 8.72 35.77
#